data_e4d5cbc1b62ef6bcee0b4b0814600096
#
_entry.id   e4d5cbc1b62ef6bcee0b4b0814600096
#
_cell.length_a   1.000
_cell.length_b   1.000
_cell.length_c   1.000
_cell.angle_alpha   90.00
_cell.angle_beta   90.00
_cell.angle_gamma   90.00
#
_symmetry.space_group_name_H-M   'P 1'
#
loop_
_entity.id
_entity.type
_entity.pdbx_description
1 polymer ?
#
loop_
_entity_poly.entity_id
_entity_poly.type
_entity_poly.pdbx_seq_one_letter_code
_entity_poly.pdbx_strand_id
1 'polypeptide(L)'
;MAWMGNSDAKRRKKIEALERPDYGWVWKPLLVLLVIYLVVTLVLGIWWSRTPAPHSVERVPMERRGDAGGEPAARGAVTVATLASIIETLYDKPGGYLRNDRLPPGLWLDNMPSWEQGVLNQAKSLARALPSMTPSEVELLEQAVRGLAGDGLDWYRPATEDRLMSAVTALDRQLMALSGMQAEGFVPGAGLRRWLADVRVHLDDLSLRLASGAGGHQLLQELAIDGEALPEGTPWYRVDNVFFEARGAGWALVQMLEGVQRDQADMLETAEVVELWERLRAELAMTQRRLWSPVVMSGQGFGPFANHTLVMAHHISRARDLVEAITTRLAESAEQEVAGKEVQQAPAGESEVLDMERDAQPEQEAADRQVVEQETEPAQTPSLDDQMEPEAQEDQTAKQ
;
A
#
# COMPACT_ATOMS: atom_id res chain seq x y z
N MET A 1 -36.60 -63.64 54.97
CA MET A 1 -35.72 -62.58 55.42
C MET A 1 -35.18 -61.70 54.32
N ALA A 2 -35.91 -61.35 53.28
CA ALA A 2 -35.41 -60.55 52.13
C ALA A 2 -36.08 -59.15 51.99
N TRP A 3 -36.91 -58.75 52.93
CA TRP A 3 -37.68 -57.50 52.80
C TRP A 3 -37.11 -56.30 53.55
N MET A 4 -36.14 -56.49 54.43
CA MET A 4 -35.48 -55.39 55.18
C MET A 4 -34.32 -54.70 54.44
N GLY A 5 -33.74 -55.29 53.39
CA GLY A 5 -32.59 -54.70 52.72
C GLY A 5 -32.89 -53.55 51.73
N ASN A 6 -34.18 -53.34 51.31
CA ASN A 6 -34.55 -52.36 50.31
C ASN A 6 -34.88 -50.98 50.92
N SER A 7 -35.24 -50.93 52.19
CA SER A 7 -35.52 -49.68 52.92
C SER A 7 -34.24 -48.92 53.32
N ASP A 8 -33.21 -49.66 53.69
CA ASP A 8 -31.92 -49.08 54.11
C ASP A 8 -31.12 -48.56 52.91
N ALA A 9 -31.18 -49.25 51.77
CA ALA A 9 -30.59 -48.74 50.52
C ALA A 9 -31.30 -47.47 50.00
N LYS A 10 -32.59 -47.37 50.11
CA LYS A 10 -33.34 -46.15 49.78
C LYS A 10 -33.05 -45.00 50.76
N ARG A 11 -32.90 -45.32 52.05
CA ARG A 11 -32.55 -44.35 53.08
C ARG A 11 -31.12 -43.80 52.89
N ARG A 12 -30.14 -44.69 52.60
CA ARG A 12 -28.74 -44.27 52.29
C ARG A 12 -28.69 -43.39 51.04
N LYS A 13 -29.35 -43.73 49.96
CA LYS A 13 -29.44 -42.87 48.77
C LYS A 13 -30.07 -41.53 49.04
N LYS A 14 -31.07 -41.44 49.96
CA LYS A 14 -31.69 -40.19 50.33
C LYS A 14 -30.84 -39.35 51.23
N ILE A 15 -30.03 -39.95 52.09
CA ILE A 15 -29.05 -39.26 52.95
C ILE A 15 -27.85 -38.78 52.07
N GLU A 16 -27.36 -39.63 51.17
CA GLU A 16 -26.34 -39.20 50.19
C GLU A 16 -26.79 -38.13 49.27
N ALA A 17 -28.06 -38.07 48.88
CA ALA A 17 -28.66 -37.02 48.09
C ALA A 17 -28.80 -35.68 48.89
N LEU A 18 -29.01 -35.76 50.21
CA LEU A 18 -29.09 -34.59 51.11
C LEU A 18 -27.70 -34.07 51.53
N GLU A 19 -26.69 -34.93 51.52
CA GLU A 19 -25.27 -34.59 51.84
C GLU A 19 -24.50 -34.04 50.63
N ARG A 20 -25.04 -34.20 49.41
CA ARG A 20 -24.44 -33.55 48.21
C ARG A 20 -24.87 -32.08 48.24
N PRO A 21 -23.91 -31.14 48.42
CA PRO A 21 -24.23 -29.72 48.34
C PRO A 21 -24.87 -29.43 46.98
N ASP A 22 -26.10 -28.96 47.00
CA ASP A 22 -26.86 -28.67 45.78
C ASP A 22 -26.37 -27.35 45.19
N TYR A 23 -25.19 -27.38 44.60
CA TYR A 23 -24.60 -26.22 43.89
C TYR A 23 -25.42 -25.85 42.62
N GLY A 24 -26.49 -26.58 42.31
CA GLY A 24 -27.30 -26.35 41.10
C GLY A 24 -27.93 -24.95 41.06
N TRP A 25 -28.28 -24.37 42.21
CA TRP A 25 -28.84 -23.02 42.25
C TRP A 25 -27.81 -21.91 41.94
N VAL A 26 -26.49 -22.16 42.20
CA VAL A 26 -25.40 -21.24 41.86
C VAL A 26 -24.94 -21.44 40.42
N TRP A 27 -24.88 -22.68 39.96
CA TRP A 27 -24.40 -23.01 38.58
C TRP A 27 -25.38 -22.53 37.51
N LYS A 28 -26.72 -22.63 37.74
CA LYS A 28 -27.72 -22.18 36.77
C LYS A 28 -27.60 -20.69 36.44
N PRO A 29 -27.60 -19.74 37.39
CA PRO A 29 -27.41 -18.33 37.08
C PRO A 29 -26.03 -18.03 36.50
N LEU A 30 -24.97 -18.69 36.93
CA LEU A 30 -23.62 -18.55 36.34
C LEU A 30 -23.61 -18.99 34.87
N LEU A 31 -24.22 -20.11 34.53
CA LEU A 31 -24.37 -20.59 33.16
C LEU A 31 -25.17 -19.57 32.31
N VAL A 32 -26.28 -19.06 32.84
CA VAL A 32 -27.07 -18.04 32.15
C VAL A 32 -26.27 -16.78 31.91
N LEU A 33 -25.53 -16.29 32.91
CA LEU A 33 -24.63 -15.13 32.74
C LEU A 33 -23.55 -15.38 31.71
N LEU A 34 -22.91 -16.58 31.72
CA LEU A 34 -21.92 -16.98 30.72
C LEU A 34 -22.52 -16.99 29.31
N VAL A 35 -23.73 -17.56 29.15
CA VAL A 35 -24.40 -17.59 27.83
C VAL A 35 -24.70 -16.16 27.36
N ILE A 36 -25.23 -15.29 28.24
CA ILE A 36 -25.51 -13.89 27.93
C ILE A 36 -24.19 -13.20 27.52
N TYR A 37 -23.11 -13.37 28.28
CA TYR A 37 -21.78 -12.83 27.97
C TYR A 37 -21.29 -13.27 26.59
N LEU A 38 -21.39 -14.57 26.27
CA LEU A 38 -20.97 -15.11 24.97
C LEU A 38 -21.82 -14.55 23.82
N VAL A 39 -23.15 -14.44 24.01
CA VAL A 39 -24.04 -13.85 23.00
C VAL A 39 -23.71 -12.38 22.77
N VAL A 40 -23.54 -11.59 23.83
CA VAL A 40 -23.17 -10.17 23.73
C VAL A 40 -21.81 -10.02 23.03
N THR A 41 -20.82 -10.82 23.43
CA THR A 41 -19.48 -10.79 22.83
C THR A 41 -19.52 -11.15 21.34
N LEU A 42 -20.33 -12.15 20.95
CA LEU A 42 -20.51 -12.52 19.55
C LEU A 42 -21.17 -11.39 18.73
N VAL A 43 -22.23 -10.78 19.26
CA VAL A 43 -22.92 -9.66 18.58
C VAL A 43 -21.99 -8.47 18.42
N LEU A 44 -21.26 -8.09 19.48
CA LEU A 44 -20.25 -7.02 19.42
C LEU A 44 -19.14 -7.37 18.45
N GLY A 45 -18.64 -8.60 18.44
CA GLY A 45 -17.60 -9.05 17.52
C GLY A 45 -18.02 -8.90 16.05
N ILE A 46 -19.25 -9.30 15.71
CA ILE A 46 -19.80 -9.13 14.36
C ILE A 46 -19.94 -7.63 14.01
N TRP A 47 -20.36 -6.81 14.95
CA TRP A 47 -20.52 -5.38 14.73
C TRP A 47 -19.18 -4.67 14.56
N TRP A 48 -18.18 -5.00 15.38
CA TRP A 48 -16.82 -4.42 15.32
C TRP A 48 -16.00 -4.89 14.11
N SER A 49 -16.37 -6.03 13.52
CA SER A 49 -15.71 -6.56 12.31
C SER A 49 -16.12 -5.85 11.01
N ARG A 50 -16.98 -4.83 11.06
CA ARG A 50 -17.40 -4.10 9.87
C ARG A 50 -16.35 -3.10 9.44
N THR A 51 -15.90 -3.21 8.19
CA THR A 51 -14.98 -2.24 7.57
C THR A 51 -15.70 -0.88 7.44
N PRO A 52 -15.08 0.23 7.89
CA PRO A 52 -15.63 1.58 7.73
C PRO A 52 -15.78 1.96 6.25
N ALA A 53 -16.78 2.81 5.96
CA ALA A 53 -16.91 3.41 4.64
C ALA A 53 -15.74 4.38 4.37
N PRO A 54 -15.28 4.53 3.12
CA PRO A 54 -14.29 5.54 2.77
C PRO A 54 -14.85 6.94 2.96
N HIS A 55 -13.99 7.89 3.28
CA HIS A 55 -14.35 9.31 3.38
C HIS A 55 -14.58 9.94 2.01
N SER A 56 -15.38 10.99 1.95
CA SER A 56 -15.47 11.86 0.78
C SER A 56 -14.29 12.84 0.80
N VAL A 57 -13.21 12.49 0.12
CA VAL A 57 -11.96 13.27 0.08
C VAL A 57 -12.20 14.74 -0.30
N GLU A 58 -13.22 15.01 -1.12
CA GLU A 58 -13.61 16.37 -1.50
C GLU A 58 -14.12 17.21 -0.32
N ARG A 59 -14.90 16.59 0.59
CA ARG A 59 -15.56 17.30 1.70
C ARG A 59 -14.72 17.37 2.96
N VAL A 60 -13.85 16.39 3.16
CA VAL A 60 -13.03 16.26 4.38
C VAL A 60 -12.29 17.56 4.75
N PRO A 61 -11.61 18.28 3.83
CA PRO A 61 -10.92 19.51 4.21
C PRO A 61 -11.85 20.62 4.72
N MET A 62 -13.07 20.71 4.19
CA MET A 62 -14.07 21.67 4.63
C MET A 62 -14.63 21.27 6.00
N GLU A 63 -14.98 20.02 6.18
CA GLU A 63 -15.54 19.49 7.43
C GLU A 63 -14.55 19.63 8.60
N ARG A 64 -13.25 19.34 8.36
CA ARG A 64 -12.23 19.43 9.40
C ARG A 64 -11.83 20.87 9.75
N ARG A 65 -11.88 21.80 8.80
CA ARG A 65 -11.60 23.22 9.07
C ARG A 65 -12.78 23.95 9.75
N GLY A 66 -13.96 23.37 9.80
CA GLY A 66 -15.14 23.95 10.44
C GLY A 66 -15.44 25.35 9.86
N ASP A 67 -15.44 26.39 10.71
CA ASP A 67 -15.74 27.77 10.32
C ASP A 67 -14.80 28.32 9.23
N ALA A 68 -13.53 27.88 9.20
CA ALA A 68 -12.57 28.24 8.17
C ALA A 68 -12.74 27.44 6.86
N GLY A 69 -13.71 26.51 6.79
CA GLY A 69 -13.95 25.64 5.63
C GLY A 69 -14.28 26.39 4.34
N GLY A 70 -14.81 27.62 4.44
CA GLY A 70 -15.08 28.51 3.29
C GLY A 70 -13.89 29.32 2.80
N GLU A 71 -12.76 29.34 3.52
CA GLU A 71 -11.55 30.05 3.11
C GLU A 71 -10.76 29.22 2.08
N PRO A 72 -10.00 29.89 1.18
CA PRO A 72 -9.09 29.20 0.29
C PRO A 72 -8.10 28.35 1.09
N ALA A 73 -7.74 27.18 0.57
CA ALA A 73 -6.75 26.31 1.15
C ALA A 73 -5.55 26.19 0.22
N ALA A 74 -4.35 26.25 0.80
CA ALA A 74 -3.12 26.03 0.06
C ALA A 74 -2.95 24.56 -0.35
N ARG A 75 -2.09 24.29 -1.31
CA ARG A 75 -1.71 22.95 -1.77
C ARG A 75 -1.27 22.10 -0.58
N GLY A 76 -1.72 20.86 -0.48
CA GLY A 76 -1.45 19.95 0.63
C GLY A 76 -2.58 19.85 1.64
N ALA A 77 -3.55 20.79 1.64
CA ALA A 77 -4.66 20.77 2.58
C ALA A 77 -5.55 19.51 2.42
N VAL A 78 -5.81 19.08 1.20
CA VAL A 78 -6.61 17.86 0.95
C VAL A 78 -5.88 16.62 1.43
N THR A 79 -4.58 16.52 1.14
CA THR A 79 -3.73 15.40 1.57
C THR A 79 -3.66 15.30 3.10
N VAL A 80 -3.40 16.41 3.78
CA VAL A 80 -3.30 16.46 5.25
C VAL A 80 -4.65 16.12 5.91
N ALA A 81 -5.74 16.72 5.43
CA ALA A 81 -7.07 16.45 5.96
C ALA A 81 -7.49 14.98 5.76
N THR A 82 -7.20 14.42 4.58
CA THR A 82 -7.49 13.02 4.27
C THR A 82 -6.69 12.08 5.18
N LEU A 83 -5.40 12.33 5.37
CA LEU A 83 -4.56 11.54 6.27
C LEU A 83 -5.09 11.61 7.71
N ALA A 84 -5.45 12.80 8.21
CA ALA A 84 -6.01 12.95 9.54
C ALA A 84 -7.30 12.15 9.71
N SER A 85 -8.21 12.16 8.74
CA SER A 85 -9.47 11.40 8.80
C SER A 85 -9.26 9.89 8.71
N ILE A 86 -8.28 9.43 7.93
CA ILE A 86 -7.91 8.00 7.88
C ILE A 86 -7.38 7.54 9.25
N ILE A 87 -6.52 8.33 9.90
CA ILE A 87 -6.00 7.99 11.23
C ILE A 87 -7.12 8.02 12.28
N GLU A 88 -7.99 9.02 12.24
CA GLU A 88 -9.14 9.14 13.13
C GLU A 88 -10.05 7.93 13.06
N THR A 89 -10.30 7.41 11.85
CA THR A 89 -11.10 6.19 11.64
C THR A 89 -10.59 5.00 12.45
N LEU A 90 -9.28 4.90 12.69
CA LEU A 90 -8.72 3.77 13.44
C LEU A 90 -9.26 3.70 14.87
N TYR A 91 -9.48 4.83 15.53
CA TYR A 91 -9.97 4.85 16.92
C TYR A 91 -11.44 5.28 17.06
N ASP A 92 -12.05 5.88 16.02
CA ASP A 92 -13.46 6.33 16.05
C ASP A 92 -14.46 5.30 15.51
N LYS A 93 -14.00 4.28 14.80
CA LYS A 93 -14.86 3.21 14.28
C LYS A 93 -15.48 2.37 15.42
N PRO A 94 -16.56 1.60 15.15
CA PRO A 94 -17.13 0.68 16.13
C PRO A 94 -16.11 -0.24 16.76
N GLY A 95 -16.01 -0.24 18.08
CA GLY A 95 -15.04 -0.99 18.86
C GLY A 95 -13.74 -0.24 19.16
N GLY A 96 -13.53 0.96 18.59
CA GLY A 96 -12.28 1.69 18.76
C GLY A 96 -11.11 1.02 18.03
N TYR A 97 -9.89 1.23 18.51
CA TYR A 97 -8.68 0.58 17.99
C TYR A 97 -8.54 -0.81 18.63
N LEU A 98 -8.60 -1.87 17.82
CA LEU A 98 -8.72 -3.26 18.29
C LEU A 98 -7.38 -3.99 18.34
N ARG A 99 -6.36 -3.50 17.63
CA ARG A 99 -5.08 -4.20 17.49
C ARG A 99 -4.31 -4.35 18.81
N ASN A 100 -4.54 -3.46 19.78
CA ASN A 100 -3.92 -3.50 21.11
C ASN A 100 -4.86 -4.06 22.20
N ASP A 101 -6.07 -4.52 21.86
CA ASP A 101 -7.04 -5.05 22.79
C ASP A 101 -6.54 -6.31 23.52
N ARG A 102 -6.83 -6.37 24.83
CA ARG A 102 -6.46 -7.48 25.73
C ARG A 102 -7.67 -8.26 26.24
N LEU A 103 -8.87 -7.81 25.93
CA LEU A 103 -10.12 -8.39 26.42
C LEU A 103 -11.06 -8.74 25.25
N PRO A 104 -11.89 -9.80 25.42
CA PRO A 104 -12.96 -10.09 24.47
C PRO A 104 -13.99 -8.95 24.38
N PRO A 105 -14.57 -8.68 23.19
CA PRO A 105 -14.39 -9.42 21.94
C PRO A 105 -13.12 -9.07 21.15
N GLY A 106 -12.48 -7.92 21.40
CA GLY A 106 -11.33 -7.44 20.61
C GLY A 106 -10.20 -8.47 20.53
N LEU A 107 -9.83 -9.11 21.66
CA LEU A 107 -8.81 -10.15 21.71
C LEU A 107 -9.08 -11.35 20.76
N TRP A 108 -10.35 -11.62 20.44
CA TRP A 108 -10.75 -12.74 19.58
C TRP A 108 -10.92 -12.34 18.11
N LEU A 109 -10.78 -11.07 17.82
CA LEU A 109 -10.82 -10.54 16.46
C LEU A 109 -9.38 -10.47 15.92
N ASP A 110 -9.17 -11.01 14.73
CA ASP A 110 -7.88 -10.99 14.03
C ASP A 110 -7.96 -10.25 12.68
N ASN A 111 -9.09 -10.33 12.00
CA ASN A 111 -9.31 -9.67 10.72
C ASN A 111 -9.28 -8.14 10.81
N MET A 112 -9.99 -7.56 11.79
CA MET A 112 -10.04 -6.10 11.94
C MET A 112 -8.71 -5.53 12.46
N PRO A 113 -8.03 -6.10 13.47
CA PRO A 113 -6.67 -5.73 13.82
C PRO A 113 -5.67 -5.79 12.66
N SER A 114 -5.79 -6.77 11.77
CA SER A 114 -4.96 -6.87 10.57
C SER A 114 -5.28 -5.77 9.56
N TRP A 115 -6.56 -5.46 9.36
CA TRP A 115 -7.00 -4.31 8.55
C TRP A 115 -6.45 -2.99 9.10
N GLU A 116 -6.52 -2.77 10.42
CA GLU A 116 -5.95 -1.60 11.10
C GLU A 116 -4.45 -1.48 10.87
N GLN A 117 -3.73 -2.61 10.87
CA GLN A 117 -2.30 -2.63 10.57
C GLN A 117 -2.02 -2.14 9.15
N GLY A 118 -2.79 -2.61 8.17
CA GLY A 118 -2.66 -2.17 6.78
C GLY A 118 -2.89 -0.66 6.64
N VAL A 119 -3.94 -0.13 7.25
CA VAL A 119 -4.24 1.32 7.28
C VAL A 119 -3.11 2.10 7.95
N LEU A 120 -2.68 1.66 9.15
CA LEU A 120 -1.65 2.33 9.94
C LEU A 120 -0.30 2.37 9.20
N ASN A 121 0.09 1.30 8.51
CA ASN A 121 1.32 1.25 7.74
C ASN A 121 1.31 2.28 6.60
N GLN A 122 0.20 2.43 5.88
CA GLN A 122 0.07 3.44 4.83
C GLN A 122 0.02 4.86 5.41
N ALA A 123 -0.68 5.07 6.53
CA ALA A 123 -0.70 6.36 7.22
C ALA A 123 0.71 6.79 7.67
N LYS A 124 1.51 5.88 8.22
CA LYS A 124 2.91 6.12 8.57
C LYS A 124 3.77 6.47 7.35
N SER A 125 3.56 5.77 6.25
CA SER A 125 4.31 6.00 5.01
C SER A 125 4.08 7.42 4.49
N LEU A 126 2.82 7.84 4.34
CA LEU A 126 2.50 9.20 3.91
C LEU A 126 2.98 10.24 4.92
N ALA A 127 2.71 10.05 6.22
CA ALA A 127 3.14 11.00 7.26
C ALA A 127 4.65 11.26 7.23
N ARG A 128 5.48 10.22 7.04
CA ARG A 128 6.94 10.35 6.92
C ARG A 128 7.40 11.16 5.70
N ALA A 129 6.59 11.21 4.66
CA ALA A 129 6.90 11.99 3.46
C ALA A 129 6.49 13.46 3.58
N LEU A 130 5.44 13.77 4.34
CA LEU A 130 4.89 15.12 4.47
C LEU A 130 5.92 16.20 4.85
N PRO A 131 6.86 16.00 5.82
CA PRO A 131 7.85 17.01 6.15
C PRO A 131 8.74 17.42 4.97
N SER A 132 8.94 16.55 3.99
CA SER A 132 9.69 16.87 2.77
C SER A 132 8.84 17.53 1.68
N MET A 133 7.53 17.63 1.86
CA MET A 133 6.60 18.25 0.91
C MET A 133 6.37 19.74 1.18
N THR A 134 6.70 20.23 2.38
CA THR A 134 6.47 21.63 2.80
C THR A 134 7.76 22.38 3.04
N PRO A 135 7.84 23.67 2.68
CA PRO A 135 8.97 24.52 3.02
C PRO A 135 8.90 25.04 4.47
N SER A 136 7.71 25.01 5.10
CA SER A 136 7.43 25.61 6.40
C SER A 136 6.63 24.67 7.31
N GLU A 137 6.55 24.99 8.62
CA GLU A 137 5.73 24.27 9.63
C GLU A 137 6.05 22.77 9.76
N VAL A 138 7.31 22.39 9.56
CA VAL A 138 7.78 20.98 9.61
C VAL A 138 7.55 20.37 10.98
N GLU A 139 7.60 21.15 12.07
CA GLU A 139 7.48 20.66 13.46
C GLU A 139 6.13 19.96 13.72
N LEU A 140 5.03 20.49 13.18
CA LEU A 140 3.70 19.86 13.32
C LEU A 140 3.64 18.50 12.61
N LEU A 141 4.21 18.44 11.41
CA LEU A 141 4.28 17.18 10.64
C LEU A 141 5.19 16.15 11.32
N GLU A 142 6.33 16.57 11.88
CA GLU A 142 7.19 15.70 12.66
C GLU A 142 6.50 15.22 13.94
N GLN A 143 5.68 16.06 14.60
CA GLN A 143 4.85 15.63 15.73
C GLN A 143 3.86 14.54 15.30
N ALA A 144 3.22 14.67 14.13
CA ALA A 144 2.35 13.64 13.59
C ALA A 144 3.13 12.33 13.33
N VAL A 145 4.32 12.41 12.75
CA VAL A 145 5.20 11.24 12.54
C VAL A 145 5.54 10.57 13.86
N ARG A 146 5.91 11.34 14.89
CA ARG A 146 6.20 10.81 16.25
C ARG A 146 4.96 10.14 16.87
N GLY A 147 3.78 10.72 16.68
CA GLY A 147 2.51 10.13 17.15
C GLY A 147 2.19 8.79 16.48
N LEU A 148 2.57 8.62 15.22
CA LEU A 148 2.37 7.37 14.48
C LEU A 148 3.51 6.35 14.68
N ALA A 149 4.58 6.68 15.40
CA ALA A 149 5.71 5.77 15.62
C ALA A 149 5.30 4.53 16.44
N GLY A 150 6.09 3.44 16.32
CA GLY A 150 5.84 2.18 17.04
C GLY A 150 5.04 1.17 16.24
N ASP A 151 4.76 0.02 16.82
CA ASP A 151 4.10 -1.13 16.16
C ASP A 151 2.57 -1.12 16.26
N GLY A 152 1.99 -0.17 17.02
CA GLY A 152 0.55 -0.08 17.23
C GLY A 152 0.00 -1.10 18.24
N LEU A 153 0.84 -1.71 19.09
CA LEU A 153 0.46 -2.72 20.08
C LEU A 153 0.42 -2.20 21.53
N ASP A 154 0.75 -0.93 21.73
CA ASP A 154 0.78 -0.33 23.06
C ASP A 154 -0.65 -0.13 23.59
N TRP A 155 -0.96 -0.82 24.67
CA TRP A 155 -2.28 -0.78 25.34
C TRP A 155 -2.29 0.04 26.63
N TYR A 156 -1.11 0.52 27.06
CA TYR A 156 -0.94 1.27 28.30
C TYR A 156 -0.06 2.49 28.07
N ARG A 157 -0.18 3.48 28.87
CA ARG A 157 0.34 4.86 28.82
C ARG A 157 1.73 5.07 28.21
N PRO A 158 1.87 5.79 27.12
CA PRO A 158 0.75 6.22 26.26
C PRO A 158 0.21 5.04 25.46
N ALA A 159 -1.11 4.86 25.44
CA ALA A 159 -1.76 3.89 24.56
C ALA A 159 -1.59 4.31 23.09
N THR A 160 -1.76 3.36 22.18
CA THR A 160 -1.70 3.66 20.74
C THR A 160 -2.73 4.73 20.36
N GLU A 161 -3.93 4.68 20.91
CA GLU A 161 -5.00 5.66 20.68
C GLU A 161 -4.61 7.07 21.11
N ASP A 162 -3.96 7.24 22.27
CA ASP A 162 -3.47 8.56 22.73
C ASP A 162 -2.46 9.14 21.73
N ARG A 163 -1.60 8.30 21.16
CA ARG A 163 -0.63 8.70 20.13
C ARG A 163 -1.29 9.03 18.81
N LEU A 164 -2.27 8.22 18.36
CA LEU A 164 -3.04 8.49 17.14
C LEU A 164 -3.80 9.82 17.25
N MET A 165 -4.46 10.08 18.39
CA MET A 165 -5.13 11.36 18.65
C MET A 165 -4.16 12.55 18.65
N SER A 166 -2.95 12.37 19.19
CA SER A 166 -1.89 13.40 19.13
C SER A 166 -1.46 13.68 17.69
N ALA A 167 -1.32 12.63 16.87
CA ALA A 167 -0.99 12.77 15.45
C ALA A 167 -2.09 13.52 14.67
N VAL A 168 -3.36 13.16 14.88
CA VAL A 168 -4.52 13.85 14.28
C VAL A 168 -4.53 15.33 14.69
N THR A 169 -4.34 15.61 15.99
CA THR A 169 -4.29 17.00 16.49
C THR A 169 -3.17 17.82 15.81
N ALA A 170 -2.01 17.23 15.58
CA ALA A 170 -0.91 17.89 14.89
C ALA A 170 -1.25 18.15 13.41
N LEU A 171 -1.87 17.18 12.73
CA LEU A 171 -2.32 17.31 11.34
C LEU A 171 -3.44 18.35 11.20
N ASP A 172 -4.36 18.44 12.16
CA ASP A 172 -5.42 19.47 12.16
C ASP A 172 -4.83 20.87 12.31
N ARG A 173 -3.82 21.03 13.18
CA ARG A 173 -3.09 22.31 13.28
C ARG A 173 -2.38 22.66 11.97
N GLN A 174 -1.74 21.69 11.34
CA GLN A 174 -1.12 21.86 10.03
C GLN A 174 -2.17 22.25 8.97
N LEU A 175 -3.33 21.62 8.98
CA LEU A 175 -4.44 21.97 8.08
C LEU A 175 -4.90 23.42 8.28
N MET A 176 -4.95 23.91 9.53
CA MET A 176 -5.27 25.31 9.81
C MET A 176 -4.16 26.26 9.32
N ALA A 177 -2.88 25.87 9.44
CA ALA A 177 -1.77 26.64 8.89
C ALA A 177 -1.81 26.71 7.35
N LEU A 178 -2.37 25.71 6.69
CA LEU A 178 -2.60 25.69 5.23
C LEU A 178 -3.87 26.45 4.80
N SER A 179 -4.58 27.11 5.73
CA SER A 179 -5.80 27.88 5.44
C SER A 179 -5.48 29.38 5.30
N GLY A 180 -6.20 30.05 4.40
CA GLY A 180 -6.04 31.47 4.14
C GLY A 180 -5.20 31.78 2.90
N MET A 181 -5.34 33.04 2.41
CA MET A 181 -4.76 33.49 1.13
C MET A 181 -3.23 33.60 1.12
N GLN A 182 -2.59 33.64 2.29
CA GLN A 182 -1.13 33.78 2.44
C GLN A 182 -0.45 32.49 2.93
N ALA A 183 -1.21 31.39 3.00
CA ALA A 183 -0.66 30.11 3.44
C ALA A 183 0.33 29.56 2.41
N GLU A 184 1.52 29.18 2.89
CA GLU A 184 2.50 28.48 2.07
C GLU A 184 2.09 27.03 1.88
N GLY A 185 1.80 26.64 0.64
CA GLY A 185 1.43 25.28 0.29
C GLY A 185 2.61 24.35 0.10
N PHE A 186 2.30 23.08 -0.13
CA PHE A 186 3.30 22.06 -0.46
C PHE A 186 3.99 22.36 -1.79
N VAL A 187 5.28 22.03 -1.84
CA VAL A 187 6.08 22.17 -3.07
C VAL A 187 5.65 21.06 -4.05
N PRO A 188 5.39 21.42 -5.33
CA PRO A 188 5.02 20.44 -6.35
C PRO A 188 6.03 19.29 -6.46
N GLY A 189 5.57 18.06 -6.41
CA GLY A 189 6.39 16.85 -6.56
C GLY A 189 7.33 16.54 -5.40
N ALA A 190 7.56 17.48 -4.46
CA ALA A 190 8.43 17.24 -3.31
C ALA A 190 7.89 16.10 -2.44
N GLY A 191 8.77 15.21 -2.01
CA GLY A 191 8.41 14.07 -1.15
C GLY A 191 7.56 12.97 -1.81
N LEU A 192 6.93 13.24 -2.95
CA LEU A 192 6.01 12.30 -3.61
C LEU A 192 6.71 11.00 -4.03
N ARG A 193 7.88 11.09 -4.66
CA ARG A 193 8.67 9.91 -5.05
C ARG A 193 9.08 9.06 -3.86
N ARG A 194 9.43 9.70 -2.73
CA ARG A 194 9.78 9.01 -1.49
C ARG A 194 8.58 8.24 -0.94
N TRP A 195 7.40 8.88 -0.90
CA TRP A 195 6.16 8.21 -0.49
C TRP A 195 5.83 7.00 -1.38
N LEU A 196 5.87 7.19 -2.70
CA LEU A 196 5.59 6.11 -3.65
C LEU A 196 6.59 4.96 -3.54
N ALA A 197 7.87 5.24 -3.27
CA ALA A 197 8.87 4.21 -3.02
C ALA A 197 8.54 3.37 -1.77
N ASP A 198 8.13 4.02 -0.66
CA ASP A 198 7.66 3.32 0.54
C ASP A 198 6.40 2.49 0.26
N VAL A 199 5.44 3.05 -0.50
CA VAL A 199 4.21 2.33 -0.92
C VAL A 199 4.58 1.09 -1.74
N ARG A 200 5.50 1.22 -2.71
CA ARG A 200 5.97 0.09 -3.53
C ARG A 200 6.51 -1.05 -2.68
N VAL A 201 7.38 -0.72 -1.71
CA VAL A 201 7.97 -1.73 -0.80
C VAL A 201 6.88 -2.45 0.01
N HIS A 202 5.90 -1.71 0.55
CA HIS A 202 4.79 -2.32 1.30
C HIS A 202 3.89 -3.20 0.43
N LEU A 203 3.58 -2.76 -0.80
CA LEU A 203 2.76 -3.55 -1.73
C LEU A 203 3.50 -4.81 -2.20
N ASP A 204 4.82 -4.73 -2.38
CA ASP A 204 5.66 -5.87 -2.72
C ASP A 204 5.64 -6.93 -1.61
N ASP A 205 5.90 -6.53 -0.35
CA ASP A 205 5.81 -7.43 0.82
C ASP A 205 4.42 -8.09 0.93
N LEU A 206 3.34 -7.30 0.80
CA LEU A 206 1.98 -7.82 0.83
C LEU A 206 1.71 -8.83 -0.30
N SER A 207 2.17 -8.53 -1.52
CA SER A 207 1.96 -9.40 -2.68
C SER A 207 2.67 -10.76 -2.50
N LEU A 208 3.90 -10.74 -2.00
CA LEU A 208 4.68 -11.94 -1.71
C LEU A 208 4.04 -12.78 -0.59
N ARG A 209 3.61 -12.15 0.52
CA ARG A 209 2.95 -12.86 1.63
C ARG A 209 1.59 -13.44 1.23
N LEU A 210 0.83 -12.77 0.37
CA LEU A 210 -0.43 -13.28 -0.19
C LEU A 210 -0.18 -14.46 -1.15
N ALA A 211 0.84 -14.38 -2.00
CA ALA A 211 1.20 -15.42 -2.95
C ALA A 211 1.78 -16.66 -2.24
N SER A 212 2.54 -16.47 -1.15
CA SER A 212 3.09 -17.56 -0.34
C SER A 212 2.08 -18.21 0.62
N GLY A 213 0.82 -17.75 0.61
CA GLY A 213 -0.30 -18.41 1.29
C GLY A 213 -0.53 -19.84 0.77
N ALA A 214 -1.19 -20.67 1.59
CA ALA A 214 -1.47 -22.08 1.43
C ALA A 214 -1.34 -22.68 0.01
N GLY A 215 -0.29 -23.43 -0.26
CA GLY A 215 -0.01 -24.12 -1.53
C GLY A 215 0.82 -23.30 -2.54
N GLY A 216 0.89 -21.97 -2.42
CA GLY A 216 1.73 -21.14 -3.29
C GLY A 216 3.21 -21.19 -2.94
N HIS A 217 3.55 -21.41 -1.67
CA HIS A 217 4.94 -21.45 -1.22
C HIS A 217 5.75 -22.59 -1.85
N GLN A 218 5.18 -23.78 -1.99
CA GLN A 218 5.85 -24.89 -2.67
C GLN A 218 6.12 -24.58 -4.14
N LEU A 219 5.14 -23.98 -4.83
CA LEU A 219 5.29 -23.60 -6.23
C LEU A 219 6.35 -22.50 -6.39
N LEU A 220 6.40 -21.53 -5.50
CA LEU A 220 7.43 -20.48 -5.49
C LEU A 220 8.82 -21.09 -5.25
N GLN A 221 8.96 -22.08 -4.35
CA GLN A 221 10.22 -22.79 -4.13
C GLN A 221 10.68 -23.58 -5.35
N GLU A 222 9.76 -24.18 -6.09
CA GLU A 222 10.07 -24.92 -7.33
C GLU A 222 10.49 -24.00 -8.48
N LEU A 223 9.99 -22.75 -8.48
CA LEU A 223 10.28 -21.74 -9.51
C LEU A 223 11.44 -20.79 -9.14
N ALA A 224 11.89 -20.81 -7.89
CA ALA A 224 12.95 -19.93 -7.42
C ALA A 224 14.29 -20.25 -8.11
N ILE A 225 14.98 -19.20 -8.50
CA ILE A 225 16.36 -19.30 -8.99
C ILE A 225 17.28 -19.47 -7.78
N ASP A 226 18.28 -20.33 -7.88
CA ASP A 226 19.27 -20.58 -6.83
C ASP A 226 19.84 -19.27 -6.27
N GLY A 227 19.65 -19.05 -4.95
CA GLY A 227 20.13 -17.85 -4.25
C GLY A 227 19.06 -16.77 -4.02
N GLU A 228 17.84 -16.92 -4.51
CA GLU A 228 16.73 -16.00 -4.22
C GLU A 228 16.15 -16.29 -2.84
N ALA A 229 16.16 -15.26 -1.96
CA ALA A 229 15.56 -15.36 -0.64
C ALA A 229 14.04 -15.29 -0.75
N LEU A 230 13.37 -16.43 -0.76
CA LEU A 230 11.92 -16.50 -0.70
C LEU A 230 11.41 -16.14 0.71
N PRO A 231 10.30 -15.41 0.81
CA PRO A 231 9.66 -15.19 2.10
C PRO A 231 9.20 -16.51 2.71
N GLU A 232 9.27 -16.61 4.05
CA GLU A 232 8.70 -17.76 4.76
C GLU A 232 7.23 -17.95 4.37
N GLY A 233 6.82 -19.20 4.13
CA GLY A 233 5.43 -19.52 3.75
C GLY A 233 4.45 -19.02 4.81
N THR A 234 3.44 -18.28 4.38
CA THR A 234 2.38 -17.80 5.28
C THR A 234 1.59 -19.00 5.82
N PRO A 235 1.57 -19.25 7.14
CA PRO A 235 0.80 -20.33 7.73
C PRO A 235 -0.69 -20.17 7.39
N TRP A 236 -1.37 -21.30 7.14
CA TRP A 236 -2.78 -21.29 6.71
C TRP A 236 -3.73 -20.52 7.64
N TYR A 237 -3.43 -20.46 8.95
CA TYR A 237 -4.20 -19.73 9.96
C TYR A 237 -3.88 -18.23 10.03
N ARG A 238 -2.94 -17.73 9.21
CA ARG A 238 -2.61 -16.30 9.08
C ARG A 238 -2.89 -15.74 7.69
N VAL A 239 -3.40 -16.56 6.80
CA VAL A 239 -3.68 -16.15 5.42
C VAL A 239 -4.76 -15.09 5.34
N ASP A 240 -5.79 -15.20 6.16
CA ASP A 240 -6.85 -14.20 6.32
C ASP A 240 -6.32 -12.90 6.91
N ASN A 241 -5.39 -12.95 7.86
CA ASN A 241 -4.76 -11.76 8.44
C ASN A 241 -4.04 -10.94 7.35
N VAL A 242 -3.24 -11.61 6.48
CA VAL A 242 -2.55 -10.92 5.37
C VAL A 242 -3.55 -10.37 4.36
N PHE A 243 -4.63 -11.09 4.09
CA PHE A 243 -5.71 -10.64 3.22
C PHE A 243 -6.38 -9.37 3.74
N PHE A 244 -6.71 -9.31 5.04
CA PHE A 244 -7.32 -8.12 5.65
C PHE A 244 -6.32 -6.97 5.81
N GLU A 245 -5.04 -7.24 6.05
CA GLU A 245 -3.97 -6.22 6.02
C GLU A 245 -3.90 -5.56 4.63
N ALA A 246 -3.90 -6.35 3.56
CA ALA A 246 -3.93 -5.83 2.19
C ALA A 246 -5.20 -5.00 1.90
N ARG A 247 -6.37 -5.42 2.42
CA ARG A 247 -7.60 -4.61 2.32
C ARG A 247 -7.48 -3.29 3.05
N GLY A 248 -6.89 -3.27 4.25
CA GLY A 248 -6.65 -2.04 5.00
C GLY A 248 -5.71 -1.10 4.27
N ALA A 249 -4.62 -1.62 3.73
CA ALA A 249 -3.68 -0.86 2.91
C ALA A 249 -4.37 -0.27 1.66
N GLY A 250 -5.13 -1.06 0.92
CA GLY A 250 -5.88 -0.60 -0.25
C GLY A 250 -6.94 0.46 0.10
N TRP A 251 -7.67 0.28 1.22
CA TRP A 251 -8.67 1.25 1.70
C TRP A 251 -8.04 2.62 1.98
N ALA A 252 -6.89 2.65 2.64
CA ALA A 252 -6.18 3.89 2.93
C ALA A 252 -5.59 4.52 1.66
N LEU A 253 -4.91 3.71 0.83
CA LEU A 253 -4.23 4.20 -0.37
C LEU A 253 -5.19 4.81 -1.40
N VAL A 254 -6.38 4.24 -1.63
CA VAL A 254 -7.36 4.82 -2.57
C VAL A 254 -7.68 6.27 -2.21
N GLN A 255 -7.87 6.56 -0.91
CA GLN A 255 -8.20 7.90 -0.43
C GLN A 255 -6.97 8.83 -0.42
N MET A 256 -5.80 8.32 0.00
CA MET A 256 -4.55 9.09 -0.01
C MET A 256 -4.16 9.50 -1.43
N LEU A 257 -4.26 8.59 -2.39
CA LEU A 257 -3.99 8.86 -3.80
C LEU A 257 -4.95 9.90 -4.36
N GLU A 258 -6.23 9.88 -3.97
CA GLU A 258 -7.19 10.90 -4.36
C GLU A 258 -6.85 12.27 -3.75
N GLY A 259 -6.46 12.32 -2.47
CA GLY A 259 -6.03 13.55 -1.80
C GLY A 259 -4.81 14.17 -2.47
N VAL A 260 -3.79 13.35 -2.72
CA VAL A 260 -2.57 13.79 -3.43
C VAL A 260 -2.86 14.22 -4.86
N GLN A 261 -3.72 13.51 -5.59
CA GLN A 261 -4.10 13.89 -6.95
C GLN A 261 -4.75 15.28 -7.00
N ARG A 262 -5.60 15.61 -6.01
CA ARG A 262 -6.23 16.94 -5.95
C ARG A 262 -5.25 18.06 -5.63
N ASP A 263 -4.28 17.80 -4.75
CA ASP A 263 -3.27 18.79 -4.35
C ASP A 263 -2.14 18.95 -5.39
N GLN A 264 -1.85 17.90 -6.18
CA GLN A 264 -0.69 17.84 -7.10
C GLN A 264 -1.13 17.66 -8.58
N ALA A 265 -2.36 18.04 -8.93
CA ALA A 265 -2.93 17.78 -10.25
C ALA A 265 -2.04 18.31 -11.39
N ASP A 266 -1.58 19.56 -11.28
CA ASP A 266 -0.72 20.21 -12.27
C ASP A 266 0.61 19.47 -12.48
N MET A 267 1.22 18.99 -11.41
CA MET A 267 2.46 18.21 -11.47
C MET A 267 2.24 16.84 -12.10
N LEU A 268 1.15 16.14 -11.75
CA LEU A 268 0.81 14.84 -12.33
C LEU A 268 0.49 14.95 -13.83
N GLU A 269 -0.15 16.06 -14.26
CA GLU A 269 -0.40 16.38 -15.66
C GLU A 269 0.92 16.64 -16.40
N THR A 270 1.81 17.47 -15.84
CA THR A 270 3.11 17.78 -16.44
C THR A 270 3.98 16.53 -16.62
N ALA A 271 3.94 15.60 -15.67
CA ALA A 271 4.67 14.33 -15.75
C ALA A 271 3.95 13.26 -16.60
N GLU A 272 2.79 13.56 -17.18
CA GLU A 272 1.97 12.64 -18.00
C GLU A 272 1.62 11.32 -17.27
N VAL A 273 1.41 11.37 -15.94
CA VAL A 273 1.13 10.17 -15.12
C VAL A 273 -0.33 10.03 -14.70
N VAL A 274 -1.22 10.95 -15.08
CA VAL A 274 -2.63 10.97 -14.63
C VAL A 274 -3.34 9.65 -14.94
N GLU A 275 -3.19 9.10 -16.16
CA GLU A 275 -3.82 7.84 -16.53
C GLU A 275 -3.30 6.65 -15.71
N LEU A 276 -1.99 6.59 -15.44
CA LEU A 276 -1.40 5.56 -14.59
C LEU A 276 -1.90 5.68 -13.14
N TRP A 277 -2.07 6.92 -12.67
CA TRP A 277 -2.59 7.21 -11.33
C TRP A 277 -4.04 6.74 -11.16
N GLU A 278 -4.89 7.00 -12.15
CA GLU A 278 -6.27 6.53 -12.15
C GLU A 278 -6.37 5.00 -12.24
N ARG A 279 -5.51 4.37 -13.03
CA ARG A 279 -5.41 2.90 -13.09
C ARG A 279 -4.97 2.32 -11.74
N LEU A 280 -4.01 2.93 -11.07
CA LEU A 280 -3.57 2.52 -9.73
C LEU A 280 -4.73 2.60 -8.73
N ARG A 281 -5.48 3.70 -8.73
CA ARG A 281 -6.67 3.85 -7.86
C ARG A 281 -7.73 2.80 -8.19
N ALA A 282 -7.96 2.51 -9.45
CA ALA A 282 -8.93 1.49 -9.89
C ALA A 282 -8.52 0.07 -9.44
N GLU A 283 -7.24 -0.30 -9.57
CA GLU A 283 -6.72 -1.60 -9.08
C GLU A 283 -6.87 -1.75 -7.57
N LEU A 284 -6.52 -0.71 -6.81
CA LEU A 284 -6.69 -0.72 -5.36
C LEU A 284 -8.17 -0.75 -4.95
N ALA A 285 -9.07 -0.11 -5.69
CA ALA A 285 -10.51 -0.17 -5.45
C ALA A 285 -11.07 -1.59 -5.62
N MET A 286 -10.47 -2.43 -6.50
CA MET A 286 -10.86 -3.83 -6.64
C MET A 286 -10.60 -4.63 -5.36
N THR A 287 -9.59 -4.28 -4.57
CA THR A 287 -9.30 -4.92 -3.27
C THR A 287 -10.42 -4.69 -2.25
N GLN A 288 -11.27 -3.66 -2.46
CA GLN A 288 -12.37 -3.27 -1.57
C GLN A 288 -13.70 -3.97 -1.89
N ARG A 289 -13.75 -4.81 -2.93
CA ARG A 289 -14.95 -5.54 -3.27
C ARG A 289 -15.45 -6.39 -2.11
N ARG A 290 -16.78 -6.47 -1.99
CA ARG A 290 -17.43 -7.24 -0.92
C ARG A 290 -17.09 -8.72 -1.02
N LEU A 291 -16.56 -9.27 0.07
CA LEU A 291 -16.39 -10.71 0.23
C LEU A 291 -17.72 -11.32 0.66
N TRP A 292 -18.23 -12.27 -0.14
CA TRP A 292 -19.49 -12.98 0.17
C TRP A 292 -19.27 -14.23 1.00
N SER A 293 -18.04 -14.76 1.00
CA SER A 293 -17.66 -15.89 1.82
C SER A 293 -17.42 -15.44 3.27
N PRO A 294 -17.89 -16.17 4.28
CA PRO A 294 -17.58 -15.87 5.68
C PRO A 294 -16.11 -16.16 6.04
N VAL A 295 -15.39 -16.88 5.19
CA VAL A 295 -13.99 -17.28 5.38
C VAL A 295 -13.18 -16.91 4.15
N VAL A 296 -11.98 -16.40 4.34
CA VAL A 296 -11.00 -16.21 3.27
C VAL A 296 -10.50 -17.57 2.84
N MET A 297 -10.75 -17.93 1.58
CA MET A 297 -10.32 -19.21 1.01
C MET A 297 -9.02 -19.01 0.22
N SER A 298 -8.06 -19.87 0.47
CA SER A 298 -6.75 -19.94 -0.17
C SER A 298 -6.57 -21.33 -0.79
N GLY A 299 -7.33 -21.61 -1.86
CA GLY A 299 -7.25 -22.87 -2.61
C GLY A 299 -6.14 -22.84 -3.67
N GLN A 300 -5.95 -23.98 -4.37
CA GLN A 300 -4.96 -24.09 -5.46
C GLN A 300 -5.37 -23.37 -6.77
N GLY A 301 -6.46 -22.61 -6.77
CA GLY A 301 -6.91 -21.83 -7.93
C GLY A 301 -7.65 -22.63 -9.02
N PHE A 302 -7.32 -23.90 -9.20
CA PHE A 302 -7.93 -24.80 -10.20
C PHE A 302 -8.95 -25.78 -9.60
N GLY A 303 -9.24 -25.70 -8.30
CA GLY A 303 -10.20 -26.51 -7.57
C GLY A 303 -11.60 -25.88 -7.52
N PRO A 304 -12.57 -26.56 -6.86
CA PRO A 304 -13.96 -26.07 -6.74
C PRO A 304 -14.11 -24.87 -5.80
N PHE A 305 -13.06 -24.47 -5.08
CA PHE A 305 -13.08 -23.37 -4.12
C PHE A 305 -12.37 -22.12 -4.71
N ALA A 306 -12.97 -20.95 -4.47
CA ALA A 306 -12.36 -19.69 -4.83
C ALA A 306 -11.01 -19.49 -4.12
N ASN A 307 -10.08 -18.82 -4.78
CA ASN A 307 -8.82 -18.38 -4.17
C ASN A 307 -8.84 -16.86 -4.01
N HIS A 308 -9.32 -16.40 -2.85
CA HIS A 308 -9.44 -14.97 -2.55
C HIS A 308 -8.07 -14.30 -2.39
N THR A 309 -7.08 -15.03 -1.83
CA THR A 309 -5.73 -14.50 -1.61
C THR A 309 -4.98 -14.31 -2.92
N LEU A 310 -5.12 -15.22 -3.87
CA LEU A 310 -4.49 -15.08 -5.19
C LEU A 310 -5.07 -13.90 -5.97
N VAL A 311 -6.41 -13.70 -5.92
CA VAL A 311 -7.05 -12.54 -6.53
C VAL A 311 -6.58 -11.24 -5.87
N MET A 312 -6.46 -11.22 -4.53
CA MET A 312 -5.91 -10.09 -3.80
C MET A 312 -4.44 -9.85 -4.19
N ALA A 313 -3.60 -10.89 -4.21
CA ALA A 313 -2.20 -10.81 -4.62
C ALA A 313 -2.05 -10.22 -6.04
N HIS A 314 -2.91 -10.63 -6.98
CA HIS A 314 -2.92 -10.08 -8.33
C HIS A 314 -3.14 -8.57 -8.34
N HIS A 315 -4.18 -8.06 -7.67
CA HIS A 315 -4.46 -6.62 -7.62
C HIS A 315 -3.37 -5.83 -6.90
N ILE A 316 -2.82 -6.37 -5.80
CA ILE A 316 -1.72 -5.74 -5.06
C ILE A 316 -0.43 -5.70 -5.91
N SER A 317 -0.09 -6.79 -6.61
CA SER A 317 1.07 -6.83 -7.52
C SER A 317 0.89 -5.83 -8.69
N ARG A 318 -0.30 -5.78 -9.29
CA ARG A 318 -0.61 -4.80 -10.35
C ARG A 318 -0.49 -3.36 -9.84
N ALA A 319 -0.98 -3.09 -8.62
CA ALA A 319 -0.83 -1.77 -8.00
C ALA A 319 0.64 -1.42 -7.77
N ARG A 320 1.47 -2.37 -7.28
CA ARG A 320 2.92 -2.21 -7.14
C ARG A 320 3.58 -1.83 -8.47
N ASP A 321 3.28 -2.55 -9.56
CA ASP A 321 3.85 -2.31 -10.89
C ASP A 321 3.47 -0.91 -11.40
N LEU A 322 2.22 -0.47 -11.15
CA LEU A 322 1.78 0.88 -11.50
C LEU A 322 2.50 1.95 -10.69
N VAL A 323 2.73 1.73 -9.39
CA VAL A 323 3.53 2.65 -8.53
C VAL A 323 4.95 2.78 -9.06
N GLU A 324 5.58 1.67 -9.49
CA GLU A 324 6.91 1.67 -10.08
C GLU A 324 6.93 2.47 -11.40
N ALA A 325 5.98 2.22 -12.29
CA ALA A 325 5.85 2.96 -13.55
C ALA A 325 5.65 4.48 -13.33
N ILE A 326 4.80 4.87 -12.37
CA ILE A 326 4.60 6.28 -12.00
C ILE A 326 5.89 6.88 -11.45
N THR A 327 6.59 6.18 -10.55
CA THR A 327 7.83 6.67 -9.94
C THR A 327 8.92 6.92 -10.99
N THR A 328 9.04 6.02 -11.96
CA THR A 328 9.99 6.13 -13.08
C THR A 328 9.67 7.37 -13.95
N ARG A 329 8.39 7.54 -14.33
CA ARG A 329 7.97 8.72 -15.11
C ARG A 329 8.21 10.04 -14.38
N LEU A 330 7.93 10.08 -13.06
CA LEU A 330 8.21 11.25 -12.23
C LEU A 330 9.71 11.56 -12.12
N ALA A 331 10.59 10.56 -12.17
CA ALA A 331 12.02 10.76 -12.19
C ALA A 331 12.49 11.34 -13.54
N GLU A 332 12.03 10.76 -14.65
CA GLU A 332 12.30 11.23 -16.00
C GLU A 332 11.87 12.68 -16.23
N SER A 333 10.64 13.03 -15.79
CA SER A 333 10.11 14.39 -15.88
C SER A 333 10.95 15.40 -15.07
N ALA A 334 11.40 15.02 -13.88
CA ALA A 334 12.24 15.88 -13.03
C ALA A 334 13.63 16.10 -13.67
N GLU A 335 14.23 15.09 -14.30
CA GLU A 335 15.51 15.22 -15.01
C GLU A 335 15.39 16.13 -16.23
N GLN A 336 14.31 16.01 -17.00
CA GLN A 336 14.02 16.89 -18.13
C GLN A 336 13.85 18.36 -17.72
N GLU A 337 13.18 18.60 -16.58
CA GLU A 337 12.99 19.95 -16.06
C GLU A 337 14.34 20.58 -15.64
N VAL A 338 15.23 19.81 -15.03
CA VAL A 338 16.58 20.28 -14.65
C VAL A 338 17.40 20.59 -15.90
N ALA A 339 17.44 19.69 -16.88
CA ALA A 339 18.15 19.88 -18.12
C ALA A 339 17.63 21.10 -18.91
N GLY A 340 16.31 21.31 -18.95
CA GLY A 340 15.71 22.48 -19.57
C GLY A 340 16.09 23.81 -18.89
N LYS A 341 16.20 23.83 -17.57
CA LYS A 341 16.65 25.00 -16.79
C LYS A 341 18.14 25.30 -17.01
N GLU A 342 18.99 24.29 -17.10
CA GLU A 342 20.43 24.45 -17.39
C GLU A 342 20.65 25.05 -18.77
N VAL A 343 19.93 24.59 -19.79
CA VAL A 343 19.98 25.15 -21.15
C VAL A 343 19.51 26.60 -21.19
N GLN A 344 18.50 26.96 -20.43
CA GLN A 344 17.99 28.33 -20.34
C GLN A 344 18.88 29.30 -19.56
N GLN A 345 19.71 28.77 -18.62
CA GLN A 345 20.64 29.54 -17.81
C GLN A 345 22.06 29.60 -18.38
N ALA A 346 22.36 28.89 -19.48
CA ALA A 346 23.62 29.01 -20.18
C ALA A 346 23.77 30.45 -20.66
N PRO A 347 24.86 31.16 -20.32
CA PRO A 347 25.04 32.58 -20.69
C PRO A 347 25.09 32.69 -22.22
N ALA A 348 24.30 33.62 -22.75
CA ALA A 348 24.15 33.90 -24.19
C ALA A 348 25.48 34.23 -24.93
N GLY A 349 26.63 34.16 -24.25
CA GLY A 349 27.96 34.40 -24.82
C GLY A 349 28.62 33.14 -25.39
N GLU A 350 28.17 31.90 -25.08
CA GLU A 350 28.81 30.71 -25.63
C GLU A 350 28.21 30.27 -26.99
N SER A 351 26.97 30.68 -27.29
CA SER A 351 26.37 30.39 -28.59
C SER A 351 26.97 31.27 -29.73
N GLU A 352 27.41 32.51 -29.43
CA GLU A 352 28.06 33.39 -30.42
C GLU A 352 29.50 32.93 -30.78
N VAL A 353 30.20 32.28 -29.84
CA VAL A 353 31.54 31.76 -30.10
C VAL A 353 31.49 30.47 -30.94
N LEU A 354 30.45 29.62 -30.73
CA LEU A 354 30.26 28.40 -31.51
C LEU A 354 29.77 28.69 -32.95
N ASP A 355 28.99 29.76 -33.18
CA ASP A 355 28.61 30.16 -34.52
C ASP A 355 29.73 30.88 -35.26
N MET A 356 30.63 31.64 -34.56
CA MET A 356 31.85 32.21 -35.17
C MET A 356 32.91 31.14 -35.53
N GLU A 357 33.01 30.05 -34.78
CA GLU A 357 33.89 28.91 -35.13
C GLU A 357 33.30 28.08 -36.26
N ARG A 358 32.00 28.02 -36.43
CA ARG A 358 31.32 27.28 -37.49
C ARG A 358 31.41 27.99 -38.84
N ASP A 359 31.42 29.33 -38.83
CA ASP A 359 31.62 30.13 -40.07
C ASP A 359 33.09 30.25 -40.50
N ALA A 360 34.04 29.94 -39.60
CA ALA A 360 35.48 29.95 -39.94
C ALA A 360 36.01 28.62 -40.52
N GLN A 361 35.24 27.54 -40.45
CA GLN A 361 35.67 26.20 -40.98
C GLN A 361 35.53 25.97 -42.49
N PRO A 362 34.65 26.68 -43.25
CA PRO A 362 34.58 26.41 -44.71
C PRO A 362 35.80 26.87 -45.54
N GLU A 363 36.64 27.80 -45.05
CA GLU A 363 37.83 28.23 -45.82
C GLU A 363 39.03 27.32 -45.64
N GLN A 364 39.16 26.57 -44.53
CA GLN A 364 40.25 25.60 -44.35
C GLN A 364 39.99 24.26 -45.07
N GLU A 365 38.76 23.82 -45.16
CA GLU A 365 38.36 22.58 -45.85
C GLU A 365 38.47 22.73 -47.41
N ALA A 366 38.37 23.95 -47.94
CA ALA A 366 38.57 24.23 -49.36
C ALA A 366 40.05 24.29 -49.77
N ALA A 367 40.96 24.62 -48.83
CA ALA A 367 42.41 24.63 -49.09
C ALA A 367 43.00 23.23 -49.05
N ASP A 368 42.54 22.36 -48.18
CA ASP A 368 43.02 20.95 -48.10
C ASP A 368 42.49 20.06 -49.24
N ARG A 369 41.34 20.38 -49.87
CA ARG A 369 40.82 19.63 -51.03
C ARG A 369 41.61 19.88 -52.33
N GLN A 370 42.34 20.99 -52.46
CA GLN A 370 43.16 21.28 -53.63
C GLN A 370 44.52 20.62 -53.62
N VAL A 371 44.99 20.12 -52.49
CA VAL A 371 46.31 19.44 -52.37
C VAL A 371 46.18 17.92 -52.61
N VAL A 372 44.99 17.32 -52.45
CA VAL A 372 44.78 15.87 -52.59
C VAL A 372 44.41 15.45 -54.03
N GLU A 373 44.06 16.39 -54.93
CA GLU A 373 43.65 16.09 -56.32
C GLU A 373 44.80 15.95 -57.31
N GLN A 374 46.05 16.12 -56.84
CA GLN A 374 47.25 16.02 -57.76
C GLN A 374 48.07 14.72 -57.64
N GLU A 375 47.67 13.76 -56.84
CA GLU A 375 48.40 12.51 -56.67
C GLU A 375 47.57 11.25 -56.68
N THR A 376 46.90 10.91 -57.77
CA THR A 376 46.57 9.50 -58.11
C THR A 376 45.98 9.38 -59.50
N GLU A 377 46.75 9.06 -60.47
CA GLU A 377 46.37 8.47 -61.77
C GLU A 377 46.38 6.91 -61.61
N PRO A 378 45.56 6.18 -62.38
CA PRO A 378 45.09 4.85 -61.98
C PRO A 378 45.95 3.72 -62.59
N ALA A 379 46.10 2.65 -61.83
CA ALA A 379 46.64 1.37 -62.37
C ALA A 379 45.47 0.34 -62.50
N GLN A 380 45.46 -0.28 -63.65
CA GLN A 380 44.49 -1.18 -64.23
C GLN A 380 44.29 -2.52 -63.50
N THR A 381 43.09 -3.01 -63.69
CA THR A 381 42.50 -4.34 -63.39
C THR A 381 43.38 -5.55 -63.82
N PRO A 382 43.08 -6.78 -63.30
CA PRO A 382 42.17 -7.64 -64.05
C PRO A 382 41.16 -8.46 -63.21
N SER A 383 40.09 -8.74 -63.88
CA SER A 383 38.98 -9.64 -63.57
C SER A 383 39.39 -11.10 -63.51
N LEU A 384 38.69 -11.85 -62.65
CA LEU A 384 38.50 -13.29 -62.89
C LEU A 384 37.14 -13.67 -62.27
N ASP A 385 36.21 -14.00 -63.16
CA ASP A 385 35.08 -14.87 -63.04
C ASP A 385 35.49 -16.24 -62.49
N ASP A 386 34.74 -16.88 -61.68
CA ASP A 386 34.10 -18.17 -61.97
C ASP A 386 33.51 -18.86 -60.75
N GLN A 387 32.26 -19.25 -60.87
CA GLN A 387 31.66 -20.52 -60.41
C GLN A 387 31.55 -20.77 -58.89
N MET A 388 30.48 -21.19 -58.33
CA MET A 388 29.36 -22.07 -58.68
C MET A 388 28.34 -22.12 -57.53
N GLU A 389 27.08 -22.05 -57.90
CA GLU A 389 25.94 -22.64 -57.15
C GLU A 389 25.89 -24.16 -57.37
N PRO A 390 24.90 -24.90 -56.83
CA PRO A 390 24.30 -25.07 -55.52
C PRO A 390 24.29 -26.57 -55.11
N GLU A 391 23.88 -26.89 -53.90
CA GLU A 391 23.19 -28.18 -53.66
C GLU A 391 22.26 -28.15 -52.44
N ALA A 392 21.00 -28.43 -52.73
CA ALA A 392 19.96 -28.83 -51.79
C ALA A 392 20.14 -30.32 -51.45
N GLN A 393 19.78 -30.71 -50.25
CA GLN A 393 19.09 -31.99 -50.01
C GLN A 393 18.41 -32.07 -48.65
N GLU A 394 17.13 -32.33 -48.73
CA GLU A 394 16.24 -32.94 -47.73
C GLU A 394 16.86 -34.16 -47.05
N ASP A 395 16.54 -34.43 -45.83
CA ASP A 395 15.93 -35.73 -45.51
C ASP A 395 15.16 -35.72 -44.20
N GLN A 396 14.00 -36.36 -44.28
CA GLN A 396 13.02 -36.73 -43.25
C GLN A 396 13.54 -37.94 -42.45
N THR A 397 13.10 -38.08 -41.26
CA THR A 397 12.48 -39.27 -40.61
C THR A 397 12.66 -39.17 -39.11
N ALA A 398 11.61 -39.06 -38.32
CA ALA A 398 10.64 -40.04 -37.82
C ALA A 398 11.16 -40.88 -36.65
N LYS A 399 10.33 -40.85 -35.56
CA LYS A 399 10.09 -41.86 -34.52
C LYS A 399 11.15 -42.03 -33.40
N GLN A 400 10.86 -41.72 -32.20
CA GLN A 400 10.11 -42.54 -31.23
C GLN A 400 9.64 -41.67 -30.08
#